data_72947ff656d794ecf94ca127560f0b3d
#
_entry.id   72947ff656d794ecf94ca127560f0b3d
#
_cell.length_a   1.000
_cell.length_b   1.000
_cell.length_c   1.000
_cell.angle_alpha   90.00
_cell.angle_beta   90.00
_cell.angle_gamma   90.00
#
_symmetry.space_group_name_H-M   'P 1'
#
loop_
_entity.id
_entity.type
_entity.pdbx_description
1 polymer ?
#
loop_
_entity_poly.entity_id
_entity_poly.type
_entity_poly.pdbx_seq_one_letter_code
_entity_poly.pdbx_strand_id
1 'polypeptide(L)'
;MASLSTKHLLGIADLSTEDIQLIHSTADEFKEVLSRKIKKVPSLRDVTIANLFFENSTRTKISFELAEKRLSADVVNFASSTSSTKKGETLIDTVNNILAMKVDMVVMRHPQPGAHRLLSRHIDAKIINAGDGAHEHPTQALLDAYSIRERLGEVGGKKVCLFGDIKHSRVAISNILCCLLYTSPSPRDEQS
;
A
#
# COMPACT_ATOMS: atom_id res chain seq x y z
N MET A 1 -1.84 20.17 8.71
CA MET A 1 -2.34 18.79 8.56
C MET A 1 -1.23 17.85 8.95
N ALA A 2 -1.52 16.81 9.71
CA ALA A 2 -0.55 15.74 9.95
C ALA A 2 -0.20 15.07 8.62
N SER A 3 1.07 14.71 8.43
CA SER A 3 1.57 14.05 7.22
C SER A 3 2.38 12.83 7.62
N LEU A 4 2.42 11.83 6.75
CA LEU A 4 3.27 10.66 6.95
C LEU A 4 4.75 11.08 6.95
N SER A 5 5.56 10.37 7.72
CA SER A 5 7.01 10.57 7.78
C SER A 5 7.72 10.17 6.48
N THR A 6 7.07 9.36 5.65
CA THR A 6 7.60 8.81 4.38
C THR A 6 6.88 9.36 3.15
N LYS A 7 7.64 9.57 2.06
CA LYS A 7 7.12 9.99 0.75
C LYS A 7 6.35 8.87 0.04
N HIS A 8 6.76 7.63 0.24
CA HIS A 8 6.25 6.44 -0.44
C HIS A 8 5.75 5.43 0.58
N LEU A 9 4.78 4.61 0.23
CA LEU A 9 4.37 3.45 1.02
C LEU A 9 4.94 2.18 0.37
N LEU A 10 6.20 1.86 0.64
CA LEU A 10 6.90 0.71 0.03
C LEU A 10 6.81 -0.56 0.88
N GLY A 11 6.81 -0.42 2.20
CA GLY A 11 6.73 -1.53 3.15
C GLY A 11 6.23 -1.05 4.52
N ILE A 12 5.90 -1.99 5.39
CA ILE A 12 5.54 -1.70 6.78
C ILE A 12 6.75 -1.24 7.57
N ALA A 13 7.94 -1.80 7.28
CA ALA A 13 9.18 -1.44 7.96
C ALA A 13 9.59 0.04 7.77
N ASP A 14 9.04 0.72 6.76
CA ASP A 14 9.32 2.14 6.49
C ASP A 14 8.37 3.08 7.28
N LEU A 15 7.40 2.55 8.03
CA LEU A 15 6.43 3.32 8.80
C LEU A 15 6.79 3.35 10.29
N SER A 16 6.43 4.46 10.93
CA SER A 16 6.39 4.54 12.39
C SER A 16 5.02 4.12 12.94
N THR A 17 4.94 3.93 14.25
CA THR A 17 3.65 3.67 14.92
C THR A 17 2.69 4.85 14.73
N GLU A 18 3.21 6.07 14.75
CA GLU A 18 2.45 7.31 14.55
C GLU A 18 1.89 7.37 13.11
N ASP A 19 2.67 6.95 12.11
CA ASP A 19 2.20 6.86 10.72
C ASP A 19 1.02 5.89 10.60
N ILE A 20 1.11 4.72 11.25
CA ILE A 20 0.02 3.73 11.23
C ILE A 20 -1.21 4.27 11.94
N GLN A 21 -1.05 4.95 13.07
CA GLN A 21 -2.15 5.59 13.78
C GLN A 21 -2.82 6.67 12.93
N LEU A 22 -2.03 7.49 12.23
CA LEU A 22 -2.54 8.51 11.32
C LEU A 22 -3.32 7.88 10.15
N ILE A 23 -2.81 6.81 9.55
CA ILE A 23 -3.51 6.07 8.48
C ILE A 23 -4.83 5.52 9.00
N HIS A 24 -4.84 4.92 10.19
CA HIS A 24 -6.04 4.32 10.78
C HIS A 24 -7.08 5.37 11.17
N SER A 25 -6.68 6.51 11.77
CA SER A 25 -7.62 7.60 12.09
C SER A 25 -8.23 8.22 10.84
N THR A 26 -7.42 8.39 9.79
CA THR A 26 -7.89 8.84 8.47
C THR A 26 -8.88 7.82 7.86
N ALA A 27 -8.62 6.52 8.02
CA ALA A 27 -9.54 5.47 7.55
C ALA A 27 -10.88 5.51 8.29
N ASP A 28 -10.90 5.84 9.60
CA ASP A 28 -12.15 6.03 10.35
C ASP A 28 -13.00 7.16 9.75
N GLU A 29 -12.39 8.30 9.41
CA GLU A 29 -13.08 9.42 8.76
C GLU A 29 -13.66 9.00 7.40
N PHE A 30 -12.90 8.27 6.57
CA PHE A 30 -13.39 7.78 5.29
C PHE A 30 -14.46 6.69 5.42
N LYS A 31 -14.44 5.91 6.49
CA LYS A 31 -15.49 4.92 6.77
C LYS A 31 -16.86 5.59 6.94
N GLU A 32 -16.92 6.74 7.61
CA GLU A 32 -18.14 7.52 7.72
C GLU A 32 -18.65 8.00 6.35
N VAL A 33 -17.74 8.38 5.43
CA VAL A 33 -18.13 8.76 4.07
C VAL A 33 -18.83 7.63 3.34
N LEU A 34 -18.44 6.37 3.58
CA LEU A 34 -19.05 5.21 2.93
C LEU A 34 -20.51 4.97 3.36
N SER A 35 -20.94 5.47 4.52
CA SER A 35 -22.31 5.40 4.99
C SER A 35 -23.23 6.47 4.39
N ARG A 36 -22.65 7.51 3.76
CA ARG A 36 -23.40 8.63 3.18
C ARG A 36 -24.07 8.23 1.87
N LYS A 37 -25.12 8.98 1.49
CA LYS A 37 -25.77 8.83 0.17
C LYS A 37 -24.80 9.11 -0.97
N ILE A 38 -23.97 10.16 -0.83
CA ILE A 38 -22.87 10.49 -1.77
C ILE A 38 -21.57 9.98 -1.15
N LYS A 39 -21.02 8.92 -1.72
CA LYS A 39 -19.81 8.24 -1.25
C LYS A 39 -18.55 8.75 -1.97
N LYS A 40 -18.53 10.05 -2.31
CA LYS A 40 -17.44 10.68 -3.05
C LYS A 40 -17.02 11.97 -2.35
N VAL A 41 -15.72 12.16 -2.22
CA VAL A 41 -15.10 13.35 -1.61
C VAL A 41 -14.01 13.90 -2.52
N PRO A 42 -13.74 15.21 -2.54
CA PRO A 42 -12.79 15.84 -3.46
C PRO A 42 -11.33 15.81 -2.97
N SER A 43 -10.97 14.87 -2.10
CA SER A 43 -9.65 14.85 -1.44
C SER A 43 -8.47 14.69 -2.40
N LEU A 44 -8.67 14.02 -3.53
CA LEU A 44 -7.66 13.82 -4.58
C LEU A 44 -8.11 14.40 -5.93
N ARG A 45 -8.94 15.47 -5.90
CA ARG A 45 -9.28 16.19 -7.13
C ARG A 45 -8.02 16.73 -7.78
N ASP A 46 -7.92 16.62 -9.10
CA ASP A 46 -6.78 17.05 -9.92
C ASP A 46 -5.48 16.25 -9.65
N VAL A 47 -5.58 15.11 -8.95
CA VAL A 47 -4.48 14.15 -8.78
C VAL A 47 -4.69 12.98 -9.73
N THR A 48 -3.69 12.72 -10.57
CA THR A 48 -3.70 11.58 -11.49
C THR A 48 -2.95 10.40 -10.89
N ILE A 49 -3.61 9.25 -10.82
CA ILE A 49 -3.05 8.01 -10.26
C ILE A 49 -2.95 6.94 -11.35
N ALA A 50 -1.77 6.36 -11.52
CA ALA A 50 -1.55 5.23 -12.41
C ALA A 50 -1.53 3.89 -11.63
N ASN A 51 -2.44 3.00 -11.97
CA ASN A 51 -2.47 1.63 -11.46
C ASN A 51 -1.65 0.71 -12.37
N LEU A 52 -0.45 0.32 -11.92
CA LEU A 52 0.51 -0.50 -12.64
C LEU A 52 0.51 -1.93 -12.11
N PHE A 53 -0.30 -2.80 -12.68
CA PHE A 53 -0.43 -4.18 -12.25
C PHE A 53 0.31 -5.13 -13.20
N PHE A 54 1.55 -5.48 -12.84
CA PHE A 54 2.38 -6.46 -13.56
C PHE A 54 2.12 -7.90 -13.13
N GLU A 55 1.38 -8.10 -12.04
CA GLU A 55 0.88 -9.37 -11.54
C GLU A 55 -0.65 -9.31 -11.45
N ASN A 56 -1.33 -10.35 -11.91
CA ASN A 56 -2.79 -10.40 -11.90
C ASN A 56 -3.35 -10.37 -10.47
N SER A 57 -4.26 -9.42 -10.22
CA SER A 57 -5.01 -9.34 -8.97
C SER A 57 -6.29 -8.54 -9.16
N THR A 58 -7.39 -9.24 -9.34
CA THR A 58 -8.71 -8.62 -9.55
C THR A 58 -9.16 -7.82 -8.32
N ARG A 59 -9.10 -8.43 -7.13
CA ARG A 59 -9.56 -7.78 -5.90
C ARG A 59 -8.76 -6.53 -5.57
N THR A 60 -7.44 -6.62 -5.56
CA THR A 60 -6.56 -5.48 -5.22
C THR A 60 -6.75 -4.34 -6.21
N LYS A 61 -6.77 -4.64 -7.51
CA LYS A 61 -6.98 -3.63 -8.54
C LYS A 61 -8.31 -2.90 -8.36
N ILE A 62 -9.41 -3.65 -8.22
CA ILE A 62 -10.74 -3.05 -8.04
C ILE A 62 -10.82 -2.23 -6.75
N SER A 63 -10.19 -2.69 -5.65
CA SER A 63 -10.18 -1.98 -4.38
C SER A 63 -9.50 -0.61 -4.50
N PHE A 64 -8.32 -0.54 -5.13
CA PHE A 64 -7.62 0.72 -5.35
C PHE A 64 -8.42 1.63 -6.28
N GLU A 65 -8.82 1.13 -7.44
CA GLU A 65 -9.60 1.91 -8.42
C GLU A 65 -10.87 2.51 -7.81
N LEU A 66 -11.58 1.74 -6.98
CA LEU A 66 -12.79 2.22 -6.32
C LEU A 66 -12.49 3.28 -5.26
N ALA A 67 -11.41 3.11 -4.48
CA ALA A 67 -10.97 4.09 -3.50
C ALA A 67 -10.57 5.41 -4.17
N GLU A 68 -9.76 5.36 -5.21
CA GLU A 68 -9.29 6.50 -6.01
C GLU A 68 -10.47 7.30 -6.59
N LYS A 69 -11.43 6.62 -7.22
CA LYS A 69 -12.64 7.24 -7.76
C LYS A 69 -13.51 7.89 -6.67
N ARG A 70 -13.60 7.29 -5.48
CA ARG A 70 -14.30 7.87 -4.34
C ARG A 70 -13.61 9.09 -3.78
N LEU A 71 -12.30 9.17 -3.89
CA LEU A 71 -11.49 10.33 -3.52
C LEU A 71 -11.42 11.40 -4.62
N SER A 72 -12.08 11.18 -5.77
CA SER A 72 -12.11 12.07 -6.95
C SER A 72 -10.80 12.17 -7.71
N ALA A 73 -9.93 11.16 -7.63
CA ALA A 73 -8.73 11.09 -8.46
C ALA A 73 -9.07 10.74 -9.92
N ASP A 74 -8.20 11.19 -10.83
CA ASP A 74 -8.16 10.71 -12.20
C ASP A 74 -7.36 9.40 -12.24
N VAL A 75 -7.96 8.35 -12.80
CA VAL A 75 -7.40 6.99 -12.71
C VAL A 75 -7.00 6.47 -14.08
N VAL A 76 -5.73 6.10 -14.21
CA VAL A 76 -5.19 5.43 -15.39
C VAL A 76 -4.82 3.99 -15.04
N ASN A 77 -5.39 3.03 -15.74
CA ASN A 77 -5.11 1.62 -15.54
C ASN A 77 -4.18 1.07 -16.62
N PHE A 78 -3.06 0.49 -16.20
CA PHE A 78 -2.12 -0.22 -17.04
C PHE A 78 -2.16 -1.72 -16.75
N ALA A 79 -2.24 -2.55 -17.79
CA ALA A 79 -2.17 -3.99 -17.69
C ALA A 79 -1.04 -4.53 -18.57
N SER A 80 -0.09 -5.23 -17.97
CA SER A 80 1.12 -5.73 -18.66
C SER A 80 0.85 -6.78 -19.74
N SER A 81 -0.30 -7.46 -19.70
CA SER A 81 -0.64 -8.53 -20.65
C SER A 81 -0.83 -8.07 -22.10
N THR A 82 -1.01 -6.77 -22.32
CA THR A 82 -1.29 -6.18 -23.64
C THR A 82 -0.25 -5.16 -24.10
N SER A 83 0.79 -4.87 -23.30
CA SER A 83 1.66 -3.74 -23.54
C SER A 83 3.13 -4.09 -23.80
N SER A 84 3.89 -3.07 -24.09
CA SER A 84 5.27 -2.97 -24.58
C SER A 84 6.36 -3.76 -23.83
N THR A 85 6.10 -4.31 -22.64
CA THR A 85 7.03 -5.23 -21.95
C THR A 85 7.44 -6.43 -22.80
N LYS A 86 6.64 -6.78 -23.82
CA LYS A 86 7.03 -7.76 -24.86
C LYS A 86 8.09 -7.23 -25.84
N LYS A 87 8.40 -5.92 -25.82
CA LYS A 87 9.32 -5.26 -26.75
C LYS A 87 10.70 -4.98 -26.16
N GLY A 88 11.03 -5.52 -24.98
CA GLY A 88 12.35 -5.34 -24.34
C GLY A 88 12.49 -4.04 -23.53
N GLU A 89 11.40 -3.29 -23.29
CA GLU A 89 11.42 -2.13 -22.39
C GLU A 89 11.67 -2.56 -20.93
N THR A 90 12.48 -1.79 -20.22
CA THR A 90 12.67 -1.98 -18.78
C THR A 90 11.48 -1.44 -17.99
N LEU A 91 11.35 -1.88 -16.73
CA LEU A 91 10.34 -1.35 -15.81
C LEU A 91 10.44 0.18 -15.69
N ILE A 92 11.66 0.69 -15.59
CA ILE A 92 11.94 2.14 -15.45
C ILE A 92 11.47 2.89 -16.70
N ASP A 93 11.78 2.39 -17.91
CA ASP A 93 11.35 3.02 -19.16
C ASP A 93 9.83 3.07 -19.28
N THR A 94 9.16 1.93 -18.98
CA THR A 94 7.70 1.85 -19.00
C THR A 94 7.07 2.87 -18.05
N VAL A 95 7.60 2.97 -16.82
CA VAL A 95 7.05 3.90 -15.83
C VAL A 95 7.35 5.34 -16.22
N ASN A 96 8.55 5.66 -16.70
CA ASN A 96 8.89 7.01 -17.15
C ASN A 96 7.98 7.48 -18.31
N ASN A 97 7.65 6.60 -19.25
CA ASN A 97 6.71 6.92 -20.33
C ASN A 97 5.30 7.26 -19.76
N ILE A 98 4.87 6.56 -18.73
CA ILE A 98 3.58 6.85 -18.05
C ILE A 98 3.66 8.17 -17.27
N LEU A 99 4.74 8.42 -16.55
CA LEU A 99 4.93 9.65 -15.79
C LEU A 99 5.05 10.91 -16.66
N ALA A 100 5.54 10.75 -17.91
CA ALA A 100 5.56 11.84 -18.89
C ALA A 100 4.14 12.39 -19.20
N MET A 101 3.09 11.62 -18.92
CA MET A 101 1.69 12.04 -19.03
C MET A 101 1.19 12.81 -17.79
N LYS A 102 2.10 13.30 -16.92
CA LYS A 102 1.77 14.06 -15.70
C LYS A 102 1.02 13.25 -14.64
N VAL A 103 1.48 12.04 -14.39
CA VAL A 103 0.98 11.20 -13.29
C VAL A 103 1.65 11.61 -11.97
N ASP A 104 0.86 11.82 -10.92
CA ASP A 104 1.32 12.27 -9.60
C ASP A 104 1.63 11.11 -8.65
N MET A 105 0.94 9.99 -8.83
CA MET A 105 1.05 8.82 -7.95
C MET A 105 0.96 7.52 -8.75
N VAL A 106 1.72 6.53 -8.29
CA VAL A 106 1.74 5.17 -8.84
C VAL A 106 1.30 4.18 -7.78
N VAL A 107 0.28 3.40 -8.06
CA VAL A 107 -0.07 2.19 -7.31
C VAL A 107 0.46 1.01 -8.08
N MET A 108 1.47 0.32 -7.55
CA MET A 108 2.15 -0.74 -8.29
C MET A 108 2.05 -2.09 -7.60
N ARG A 109 1.78 -3.12 -8.39
CA ARG A 109 1.91 -4.53 -8.00
C ARG A 109 2.85 -5.23 -8.95
N HIS A 110 3.90 -5.85 -8.42
CA HIS A 110 4.96 -6.46 -9.20
C HIS A 110 5.33 -7.85 -8.67
N PRO A 111 5.62 -8.85 -9.55
CA PRO A 111 5.99 -10.20 -9.10
C PRO A 111 7.40 -10.29 -8.51
N GLN A 112 8.29 -9.35 -8.85
CA GLN A 112 9.66 -9.36 -8.34
C GLN A 112 9.78 -8.52 -7.07
N PRO A 113 10.30 -9.07 -5.97
CA PRO A 113 10.61 -8.33 -4.75
C PRO A 113 11.59 -7.18 -5.01
N GLY A 114 11.38 -6.05 -4.36
CA GLY A 114 12.25 -4.87 -4.46
C GLY A 114 12.00 -3.97 -5.67
N ALA A 115 11.11 -4.33 -6.61
CA ALA A 115 10.81 -3.52 -7.78
C ALA A 115 10.31 -2.11 -7.40
N HIS A 116 9.49 -2.00 -6.36
CA HIS A 116 8.99 -0.73 -5.83
C HIS A 116 10.12 0.16 -5.29
N ARG A 117 11.05 -0.44 -4.54
CA ARG A 117 12.21 0.26 -3.96
C ARG A 117 13.22 0.67 -5.04
N LEU A 118 13.40 -0.14 -6.06
CA LEU A 118 14.18 0.25 -7.24
C LEU A 118 13.54 1.48 -7.89
N LEU A 119 12.24 1.42 -8.17
CA LEU A 119 11.52 2.49 -8.84
C LEU A 119 11.55 3.82 -8.05
N SER A 120 11.41 3.76 -6.72
CA SER A 120 11.39 4.95 -5.85
C SER A 120 12.67 5.78 -5.90
N ARG A 121 13.78 5.20 -6.38
CA ARG A 121 15.07 5.90 -6.56
C ARG A 121 15.18 6.61 -7.92
N HIS A 122 14.25 6.35 -8.84
CA HIS A 122 14.33 6.81 -10.23
C HIS A 122 13.18 7.74 -10.61
N ILE A 123 12.15 7.86 -9.77
CA ILE A 123 10.98 8.67 -10.08
C ILE A 123 10.60 9.60 -8.92
N ASP A 124 10.01 10.74 -9.25
CA ASP A 124 9.52 11.69 -8.27
C ASP A 124 8.07 11.44 -7.82
N ALA A 125 7.26 10.72 -8.61
CA ALA A 125 5.90 10.38 -8.26
C ALA A 125 5.85 9.55 -6.96
N LYS A 126 4.78 9.70 -6.18
CA LYS A 126 4.56 8.89 -4.98
C LYS A 126 4.25 7.44 -5.37
N ILE A 127 4.75 6.48 -4.61
CA ILE A 127 4.53 5.05 -4.88
C ILE A 127 3.79 4.41 -3.71
N ILE A 128 2.74 3.67 -4.04
CA ILE A 128 2.04 2.76 -3.11
C ILE A 128 2.27 1.32 -3.58
N ASN A 129 2.80 0.50 -2.69
CA ASN A 129 3.02 -0.92 -2.90
C ASN A 129 1.71 -1.70 -2.72
N ALA A 130 1.17 -2.24 -3.82
CA ALA A 130 -0.02 -3.09 -3.86
C ALA A 130 0.30 -4.60 -3.94
N GLY A 131 1.54 -4.96 -3.59
CA GLY A 131 2.08 -6.32 -3.57
C GLY A 131 3.42 -6.43 -4.29
N ASP A 132 4.44 -6.94 -3.58
CA ASP A 132 5.84 -6.94 -3.97
C ASP A 132 6.39 -8.39 -3.93
N GLY A 133 6.09 -9.16 -4.93
CA GLY A 133 6.51 -10.57 -5.00
C GLY A 133 6.06 -11.37 -3.77
N ALA A 134 7.00 -12.09 -3.15
CA ALA A 134 6.81 -12.75 -1.86
C ALA A 134 7.27 -11.88 -0.66
N HIS A 135 7.60 -10.61 -0.89
CA HIS A 135 8.23 -9.73 0.11
C HIS A 135 7.20 -9.02 1.00
N GLU A 136 6.45 -8.02 0.47
CA GLU A 136 5.50 -7.27 1.28
C GLU A 136 4.18 -6.93 0.55
N HIS A 137 3.14 -6.68 1.35
CA HIS A 137 1.87 -6.11 0.95
C HIS A 137 1.38 -5.16 2.06
N PRO A 138 1.99 -3.97 2.18
CA PRO A 138 1.78 -3.09 3.34
C PRO A 138 0.32 -2.68 3.52
N THR A 139 -0.39 -2.38 2.44
CA THR A 139 -1.81 -1.98 2.53
C THR A 139 -2.70 -3.11 3.06
N GLN A 140 -2.32 -4.38 2.86
CA GLN A 140 -3.06 -5.50 3.43
C GLN A 140 -2.80 -5.61 4.93
N ALA A 141 -1.56 -5.48 5.39
CA ALA A 141 -1.26 -5.52 6.82
C ALA A 141 -1.91 -4.34 7.58
N LEU A 142 -1.92 -3.15 7.00
CA LEU A 142 -2.64 -2.00 7.56
C LEU A 142 -4.15 -2.27 7.67
N LEU A 143 -4.75 -2.90 6.66
CA LEU A 143 -6.16 -3.31 6.69
C LEU A 143 -6.42 -4.37 7.76
N ASP A 144 -5.53 -5.36 7.89
CA ASP A 144 -5.66 -6.43 8.89
C ASP A 144 -5.56 -5.86 10.30
N ALA A 145 -4.57 -5.00 10.57
CA ALA A 145 -4.41 -4.31 11.85
C ALA A 145 -5.62 -3.40 12.17
N TYR A 146 -6.13 -2.66 11.17
CA TYR A 146 -7.35 -1.88 11.30
C TYR A 146 -8.55 -2.76 11.69
N SER A 147 -8.70 -3.92 11.05
CA SER A 147 -9.80 -4.86 11.32
C SER A 147 -9.69 -5.47 12.72
N ILE A 148 -8.47 -5.77 13.19
CA ILE A 148 -8.21 -6.23 14.58
C ILE A 148 -8.62 -5.13 15.55
N ARG A 149 -8.17 -3.90 15.34
CA ARG A 149 -8.52 -2.74 16.18
C ARG A 149 -10.04 -2.55 16.22
N GLU A 150 -10.72 -2.62 15.10
CA GLU A 150 -12.16 -2.43 15.02
C GLU A 150 -12.95 -3.51 15.80
N ARG A 151 -12.46 -4.75 15.80
CA ARG A 151 -13.16 -5.89 16.39
C ARG A 151 -12.79 -6.18 17.84
N LEU A 152 -11.52 -5.94 18.18
CA LEU A 152 -10.95 -6.37 19.46
C LEU A 152 -10.41 -5.20 20.31
N GLY A 153 -10.58 -3.95 19.85
CA GLY A 153 -10.01 -2.76 20.49
C GLY A 153 -8.52 -2.59 20.10
N GLU A 154 -7.68 -2.18 21.08
CA GLU A 154 -6.26 -1.97 20.81
C GLU A 154 -5.57 -3.18 20.19
N VAL A 155 -4.66 -2.93 19.23
CA VAL A 155 -3.85 -3.98 18.58
C VAL A 155 -2.75 -4.46 19.52
N GLY A 156 -2.16 -3.55 20.30
CA GLY A 156 -1.12 -3.87 21.27
C GLY A 156 -1.55 -4.93 22.28
N GLY A 157 -0.63 -5.81 22.68
CA GLY A 157 -0.88 -6.89 23.63
C GLY A 157 -1.72 -8.06 23.11
N LYS A 158 -2.17 -8.03 21.86
CA LYS A 158 -2.90 -9.17 21.26
C LYS A 158 -1.94 -10.27 20.81
N LYS A 159 -2.38 -11.51 20.95
CA LYS A 159 -1.68 -12.67 20.39
C LYS A 159 -2.23 -12.95 18.99
N VAL A 160 -1.39 -12.80 17.99
CA VAL A 160 -1.72 -13.06 16.58
C VAL A 160 -1.05 -14.36 16.17
N CYS A 161 -1.82 -15.31 15.66
CA CYS A 161 -1.32 -16.57 15.12
C CYS A 161 -1.43 -16.54 13.60
N LEU A 162 -0.30 -16.71 12.91
CA LEU A 162 -0.24 -16.84 11.46
C LEU A 162 -0.05 -18.32 11.12
N PHE A 163 -0.95 -18.89 10.34
CA PHE A 163 -0.95 -20.29 9.98
C PHE A 163 -0.92 -20.46 8.46
N GLY A 164 -0.01 -21.29 7.95
CA GLY A 164 0.14 -21.60 6.53
C GLY A 164 1.58 -21.50 6.06
N ASP A 165 1.79 -21.26 4.76
CA ASP A 165 3.12 -21.05 4.16
C ASP A 165 3.62 -19.62 4.45
N ILE A 166 4.15 -19.40 5.64
CA ILE A 166 4.62 -18.10 6.12
C ILE A 166 5.78 -17.58 5.28
N LYS A 167 6.69 -18.47 4.88
CA LYS A 167 7.92 -18.11 4.15
C LYS A 167 7.63 -17.45 2.79
N HIS A 168 6.57 -17.88 2.10
CA HIS A 168 6.24 -17.39 0.77
C HIS A 168 5.02 -16.44 0.75
N SER A 169 4.51 -16.10 1.93
CA SER A 169 3.35 -15.22 2.05
C SER A 169 3.76 -13.78 2.36
N ARG A 170 3.71 -12.91 1.36
CA ARG A 170 3.93 -11.46 1.55
C ARG A 170 2.97 -10.84 2.59
N VAL A 171 1.76 -11.37 2.71
CA VAL A 171 0.78 -10.91 3.69
C VAL A 171 1.24 -11.29 5.10
N ALA A 172 1.71 -12.53 5.30
CA ALA A 172 2.22 -12.96 6.60
C ALA A 172 3.43 -12.12 7.02
N ILE A 173 4.38 -11.88 6.11
CA ILE A 173 5.57 -11.06 6.38
C ILE A 173 5.16 -9.63 6.79
N SER A 174 4.32 -8.97 6.02
CA SER A 174 3.86 -7.61 6.37
C SER A 174 3.06 -7.57 7.68
N ASN A 175 2.27 -8.60 7.98
CA ASN A 175 1.56 -8.69 9.27
C ASN A 175 2.52 -8.90 10.44
N ILE A 176 3.58 -9.70 10.29
CA ILE A 176 4.62 -9.84 11.32
C ILE A 176 5.27 -8.48 11.60
N LEU A 177 5.71 -7.76 10.56
CA LEU A 177 6.30 -6.44 10.71
C LEU A 177 5.34 -5.45 11.36
N CYS A 178 4.08 -5.44 10.95
CA CYS A 178 3.05 -4.59 11.54
C CYS A 178 2.82 -4.91 13.02
N CYS A 179 2.74 -6.19 13.39
CA CYS A 179 2.58 -6.61 14.78
C CYS A 179 3.78 -6.17 15.65
N LEU A 180 5.01 -6.24 15.11
CA LEU A 180 6.21 -5.81 15.84
C LEU A 180 6.18 -4.31 16.18
N LEU A 181 5.60 -3.46 15.34
CA LEU A 181 5.44 -2.03 15.62
C LEU A 181 4.44 -1.73 16.73
N TYR A 182 3.52 -2.65 17.04
CA TYR A 182 2.56 -2.53 18.14
C TYR A 182 3.01 -3.22 19.43
N THR A 183 4.12 -3.96 19.40
CA THR A 183 4.68 -4.57 20.61
C THR A 183 5.61 -3.59 21.29
N SER A 184 5.52 -3.50 22.63
CA SER A 184 6.60 -2.89 23.41
C SER A 184 7.89 -3.68 23.18
N PRO A 185 9.07 -3.03 23.26
CA PRO A 185 10.34 -3.75 23.16
C PRO A 185 10.33 -4.98 24.04
N SER A 186 10.77 -6.12 23.53
CA SER A 186 10.92 -7.32 24.34
C SER A 186 11.94 -7.04 25.45
N PRO A 187 11.79 -7.56 26.67
CA PRO A 187 12.80 -7.44 27.70
C PRO A 187 14.20 -7.92 27.28
N ARG A 188 14.30 -8.65 26.16
CA ARG A 188 15.59 -9.04 25.55
C ARG A 188 16.20 -7.94 24.70
N ASP A 189 15.42 -7.01 24.18
CA ASP A 189 15.88 -5.90 23.33
C ASP A 189 16.44 -4.76 24.20
N GLU A 190 16.07 -4.72 25.49
CA GLU A 190 16.60 -3.74 26.46
C GLU A 190 17.96 -4.14 27.08
N GLN A 191 18.46 -5.34 26.77
CA GLN A 191 19.72 -5.88 27.33
C GLN A 191 20.88 -5.90 26.32
N SER A 192 20.75 -5.26 25.16
CA SER A 192 21.83 -5.19 24.13
C SER A 192 22.42 -3.78 24.01
#